data_339013b323b7b5389bd9a564fe90b698
#
_entry.id   339013b323b7b5389bd9a564fe90b698
#
_cell.length_a   1.000
_cell.length_b   1.000
_cell.length_c   1.000
_cell.angle_alpha   90.00
_cell.angle_beta   90.00
_cell.angle_gamma   90.00
#
_symmetry.space_group_name_H-M   'P 1'
#
loop_
_entity.id
_entity.type
_entity.pdbx_description
1 polymer ?
#
loop_
_entity_poly.entity_id
_entity_poly.type
_entity_poly.pdbx_seq_one_letter_code
_entity_poly.pdbx_strand_id
1 'polypeptide(L)'
;MCVFFGECNKVCEHSILAGMDMKEETRLLVIARRNAIPNDERIARSEKACEELEQYFSRTVASGARIAAYHAMGSEVDIAPFAKSAHMHGWTCAFPVMMRDDNDAKDRMTFWDVPLDGTRRAFFDKPARAVTPDDPSLAGCTPCNPREIDAVIVPMVAFDAGNMRLGYGGGNYDRFLRELRSDAVVCGIAFREQEVEAVPTEPHDLALPKIIVA
;
A
#
# COMPACT_ATOMS: atom_id res chain seq x y z
N MET A 1 23.75 43.13 16.29
CA MET A 1 24.66 41.97 16.30
C MET A 1 23.85 40.72 16.07
N CYS A 2 24.06 40.15 14.91
CA CYS A 2 23.76 38.84 14.33
C CYS A 2 22.32 38.49 14.00
N VAL A 3 21.99 38.85 12.78
CA VAL A 3 21.04 38.14 11.91
C VAL A 3 21.91 37.27 10.98
N PHE A 4 22.00 35.95 11.21
CA PHE A 4 22.60 34.98 10.26
C PHE A 4 22.34 33.56 10.76
N PHE A 5 21.11 33.03 10.62
CA PHE A 5 20.83 31.60 10.84
C PHE A 5 19.70 31.06 9.92
N GLY A 6 19.41 31.72 8.81
CA GLY A 6 18.31 31.32 7.91
C GLY A 6 18.70 30.76 6.54
N GLU A 7 19.94 30.92 6.09
CA GLU A 7 20.31 30.59 4.72
C GLU A 7 21.13 29.28 4.57
N CYS A 8 21.69 28.74 5.65
CA CYS A 8 22.53 27.56 5.57
C CYS A 8 21.75 26.23 5.32
N ASN A 9 20.50 26.18 5.75
CA ASN A 9 19.69 24.94 5.57
C ASN A 9 19.20 24.75 4.11
N LYS A 10 18.87 25.83 3.40
CA LYS A 10 18.39 25.73 2.01
C LYS A 10 19.46 25.29 1.01
N VAL A 11 20.72 25.64 1.25
CA VAL A 11 21.84 25.29 0.37
C VAL A 11 22.25 23.81 0.55
N CYS A 12 22.10 23.27 1.77
CA CYS A 12 22.37 21.85 2.03
C CYS A 12 21.30 20.92 1.43
N GLU A 13 20.03 21.31 1.47
CA GLU A 13 18.93 20.53 0.86
C GLU A 13 19.06 20.47 -0.67
N HIS A 14 19.46 21.55 -1.33
CA HIS A 14 19.65 21.57 -2.78
C HIS A 14 20.86 20.74 -3.27
N SER A 15 21.90 20.57 -2.45
CA SER A 15 23.07 19.78 -2.86
C SER A 15 22.92 18.26 -2.64
N ILE A 16 21.99 17.82 -1.83
CA ILE A 16 21.69 16.38 -1.64
C ILE A 16 20.79 15.87 -2.78
N LEU A 17 19.95 16.73 -3.36
CA LEU A 17 19.00 16.38 -4.43
C LEU A 17 19.64 16.36 -5.84
N ALA A 18 20.81 16.97 -6.01
CA ALA A 18 21.48 17.10 -7.32
C ALA A 18 22.15 15.80 -7.80
N GLY A 19 21.41 14.72 -7.91
CA GLY A 19 21.85 13.40 -8.41
C GLY A 19 20.89 12.27 -8.09
N MET A 20 19.80 12.57 -7.44
CA MET A 20 18.75 11.59 -7.14
C MET A 20 17.80 11.42 -8.34
N ASP A 21 17.32 10.19 -8.53
CA ASP A 21 16.23 9.92 -9.46
C ASP A 21 14.95 10.65 -9.02
N MET A 22 14.21 11.24 -9.97
CA MET A 22 12.95 11.95 -9.71
C MET A 22 11.93 11.10 -8.92
N LYS A 23 11.91 9.78 -9.14
CA LYS A 23 11.06 8.86 -8.37
C LYS A 23 11.46 8.81 -6.89
N GLU A 24 12.75 8.85 -6.60
CA GLU A 24 13.27 8.81 -5.23
C GLU A 24 13.04 10.14 -4.50
N GLU A 25 13.29 11.27 -5.17
CA GLU A 25 12.99 12.61 -4.64
C GLU A 25 11.49 12.75 -4.30
N THR A 26 10.61 12.34 -5.22
CA THR A 26 9.15 12.35 -4.99
C THR A 26 8.77 11.49 -3.79
N ARG A 27 9.35 10.29 -3.64
CA ARG A 27 9.08 9.43 -2.48
C ARG A 27 9.44 10.11 -1.17
N LEU A 28 10.64 10.67 -1.07
CA LEU A 28 11.11 11.32 0.16
C LEU A 28 10.21 12.49 0.55
N LEU A 29 9.89 13.35 -0.42
CA LEU A 29 9.04 14.51 -0.20
C LEU A 29 7.65 14.11 0.30
N VAL A 30 7.01 13.16 -0.38
CA VAL A 30 5.64 12.77 -0.06
C VAL A 30 5.57 11.97 1.24
N ILE A 31 6.53 11.10 1.51
CA ILE A 31 6.62 10.42 2.81
C ILE A 31 6.77 11.42 3.95
N ALA A 32 7.58 12.47 3.77
CA ALA A 32 7.73 13.53 4.77
C ALA A 32 6.40 14.28 5.01
N ARG A 33 5.65 14.64 3.94
CA ARG A 33 4.31 15.26 4.05
C ARG A 33 3.34 14.35 4.81
N ARG A 34 3.29 13.07 4.45
CA ARG A 34 2.43 12.08 5.09
C ARG A 34 2.79 11.85 6.57
N ASN A 35 4.08 11.85 6.91
CA ASN A 35 4.55 11.73 8.28
C ASN A 35 4.21 12.97 9.14
N ALA A 36 4.02 14.13 8.52
CA ALA A 36 3.66 15.36 9.22
C ALA A 36 2.18 15.42 9.62
N ILE A 37 1.31 14.53 9.10
CA ILE A 37 -0.09 14.45 9.52
C ILE A 37 -0.13 13.99 10.98
N PRO A 38 -0.82 14.72 11.89
CA PRO A 38 -0.99 14.30 13.28
C PRO A 38 -1.60 12.89 13.41
N ASN A 39 -1.18 12.14 14.41
CA ASN A 39 -1.59 10.73 14.54
C ASN A 39 -3.10 10.55 14.73
N ASP A 40 -3.73 11.41 15.53
CA ASP A 40 -5.18 11.44 15.76
C ASP A 40 -5.95 11.74 14.47
N GLU A 41 -5.46 12.68 13.66
CA GLU A 41 -6.02 13.00 12.36
C GLU A 41 -5.88 11.82 11.39
N ARG A 42 -4.71 11.16 11.34
CA ARG A 42 -4.51 9.96 10.52
C ARG A 42 -5.48 8.84 10.87
N ILE A 43 -5.70 8.61 12.17
CA ILE A 43 -6.66 7.59 12.64
C ILE A 43 -8.06 7.93 12.14
N ALA A 44 -8.56 9.13 12.42
CA ALA A 44 -9.91 9.54 12.04
C ALA A 44 -10.13 9.50 10.51
N ARG A 45 -9.13 9.96 9.74
CA ARG A 45 -9.19 9.94 8.27
C ARG A 45 -9.10 8.50 7.72
N SER A 46 -8.31 7.63 8.34
CA SER A 46 -8.25 6.22 7.97
C SER A 46 -9.58 5.50 8.21
N GLU A 47 -10.25 5.75 9.34
CA GLU A 47 -11.58 5.20 9.63
C GLU A 47 -12.59 5.62 8.56
N LYS A 48 -12.64 6.90 8.23
CA LYS A 48 -13.52 7.42 7.17
C LYS A 48 -13.21 6.80 5.80
N ALA A 49 -11.95 6.65 5.46
CA ALA A 49 -11.55 6.01 4.20
C ALA A 49 -11.92 4.52 4.16
N CYS A 50 -11.90 3.83 5.30
CA CYS A 50 -12.39 2.46 5.42
C CYS A 50 -13.90 2.38 5.18
N GLU A 51 -14.70 3.32 5.69
CA GLU A 51 -16.14 3.40 5.40
C GLU A 51 -16.39 3.62 3.90
N GLU A 52 -15.62 4.47 3.23
CA GLU A 52 -15.71 4.67 1.79
C GLU A 52 -15.33 3.40 0.99
N LEU A 53 -14.30 2.66 1.44
CA LEU A 53 -13.93 1.36 0.86
C LEU A 53 -15.08 0.34 1.00
N GLU A 54 -15.69 0.24 2.15
CA GLU A 54 -16.84 -0.65 2.39
C GLU A 54 -18.02 -0.31 1.46
N GLN A 55 -18.35 0.98 1.35
CA GLN A 55 -19.39 1.44 0.45
C GLN A 55 -19.06 1.17 -1.01
N TYR A 56 -17.82 1.33 -1.41
CA TYR A 56 -17.37 1.07 -2.78
C TYR A 56 -17.44 -0.42 -3.09
N PHE A 57 -16.89 -1.27 -2.23
CA PHE A 57 -16.87 -2.71 -2.47
C PHE A 57 -18.25 -3.35 -2.32
N SER A 58 -19.13 -2.86 -1.44
CA SER A 58 -20.51 -3.37 -1.35
C SER A 58 -21.32 -3.19 -2.63
N ARG A 59 -20.88 -2.28 -3.53
CA ARG A 59 -21.53 -2.04 -4.83
C ARG A 59 -20.81 -2.74 -5.99
N THR A 60 -19.58 -3.18 -5.79
CA THR A 60 -18.70 -3.63 -6.88
C THR A 60 -18.26 -5.09 -6.76
N VAL A 61 -18.34 -5.69 -5.57
CA VAL A 61 -17.98 -7.10 -5.37
C VAL A 61 -19.13 -7.86 -4.71
N ALA A 62 -19.21 -9.16 -4.96
CA ALA A 62 -20.24 -10.02 -4.38
C ALA A 62 -19.97 -10.35 -2.90
N SER A 63 -20.97 -10.84 -2.19
CA SER A 63 -20.78 -11.56 -0.92
C SER A 63 -19.91 -12.80 -1.17
N GLY A 64 -19.00 -13.10 -0.24
CA GLY A 64 -18.03 -14.18 -0.40
C GLY A 64 -16.76 -13.78 -1.15
N ALA A 65 -16.64 -12.51 -1.58
CA ALA A 65 -15.47 -12.02 -2.27
C ALA A 65 -14.19 -12.14 -1.43
N ARG A 66 -13.07 -12.43 -2.11
CA ARG A 66 -11.72 -12.37 -1.54
C ARG A 66 -11.06 -11.06 -1.90
N ILE A 67 -10.66 -10.28 -0.90
CA ILE A 67 -10.08 -8.95 -1.05
C ILE A 67 -8.62 -8.99 -0.64
N ALA A 68 -7.73 -8.69 -1.56
CA ALA A 68 -6.31 -8.47 -1.25
C ALA A 68 -6.18 -7.12 -0.53
N ALA A 69 -5.88 -7.18 0.75
CA ALA A 69 -5.64 -6.06 1.64
C ALA A 69 -4.14 -5.84 1.80
N TYR A 70 -3.74 -4.83 2.58
CA TYR A 70 -2.35 -4.65 2.98
C TYR A 70 -2.26 -4.39 4.48
N HIS A 71 -1.07 -4.50 5.03
CA HIS A 71 -0.79 -4.07 6.40
C HIS A 71 -0.06 -2.73 6.34
N ALA A 72 -0.67 -1.70 6.94
CA ALA A 72 -0.16 -0.34 6.87
C ALA A 72 1.25 -0.23 7.47
N MET A 73 2.18 0.35 6.72
CA MET A 73 3.54 0.62 7.16
C MET A 73 3.71 2.09 7.52
N GLY A 74 4.20 2.35 8.73
CA GLY A 74 4.50 3.71 9.20
C GLY A 74 3.25 4.60 9.20
N SER A 75 3.24 5.61 8.33
CA SER A 75 2.16 6.59 8.23
C SER A 75 1.13 6.33 7.11
N GLU A 76 1.08 5.13 6.54
CA GLU A 76 0.07 4.77 5.55
C GLU A 76 -1.35 4.85 6.13
N VAL A 77 -2.35 4.93 5.23
CA VAL A 77 -3.76 4.79 5.63
C VAL A 77 -3.93 3.42 6.28
N ASP A 78 -4.39 3.40 7.53
CA ASP A 78 -4.63 2.15 8.26
C ASP A 78 -5.98 1.56 7.83
N ILE A 79 -5.94 0.40 7.16
CA ILE A 79 -7.13 -0.34 6.74
C ILE A 79 -7.52 -1.48 7.69
N ALA A 80 -6.93 -1.54 8.89
CA ALA A 80 -7.33 -2.53 9.89
C ALA A 80 -8.82 -2.44 10.28
N PRO A 81 -9.46 -1.25 10.36
CA PRO A 81 -10.92 -1.15 10.56
C PRO A 81 -11.70 -1.86 9.44
N PHE A 82 -11.33 -1.63 8.17
CA PHE A 82 -11.95 -2.32 7.02
C PHE A 82 -11.76 -3.84 7.11
N ALA A 83 -10.55 -4.32 7.38
CA ALA A 83 -10.28 -5.75 7.48
C ALA A 83 -11.10 -6.42 8.60
N LYS A 84 -11.36 -5.72 9.71
CA LYS A 84 -12.20 -6.21 10.80
C LYS A 84 -13.67 -6.28 10.44
N SER A 85 -14.19 -5.32 9.67
CA SER A 85 -15.60 -5.27 9.27
C SER A 85 -15.91 -6.11 8.03
N ALA A 86 -14.91 -6.46 7.23
CA ALA A 86 -15.07 -7.22 5.98
C ALA A 86 -15.90 -8.50 6.13
N HIS A 87 -15.73 -9.23 7.24
CA HIS A 87 -16.49 -10.46 7.50
C HIS A 87 -18.00 -10.21 7.64
N MET A 88 -18.45 -9.03 8.07
CA MET A 88 -19.89 -8.69 8.16
C MET A 88 -20.53 -8.61 6.76
N HIS A 89 -19.74 -8.36 5.73
CA HIS A 89 -20.15 -8.38 4.33
C HIS A 89 -19.94 -9.78 3.69
N GLY A 90 -19.45 -10.75 4.46
CA GLY A 90 -19.09 -12.08 3.97
C GLY A 90 -17.78 -12.11 3.19
N TRP A 91 -16.96 -11.06 3.25
CA TRP A 91 -15.67 -10.99 2.55
C TRP A 91 -14.54 -11.61 3.37
N THR A 92 -13.55 -12.15 2.65
CA THR A 92 -12.28 -12.64 3.22
C THR A 92 -11.16 -11.69 2.84
N CYS A 93 -10.30 -11.32 3.80
CA CYS A 93 -9.12 -10.51 3.53
C CYS A 93 -7.87 -11.38 3.42
N ALA A 94 -7.18 -11.27 2.28
CA ALA A 94 -5.85 -11.83 2.08
C ALA A 94 -4.78 -10.74 2.24
N PHE A 95 -3.67 -11.07 2.89
CA PHE A 95 -2.60 -10.11 3.17
C PHE A 95 -1.29 -10.51 2.46
N PRO A 96 -0.45 -9.51 2.09
CA PRO A 96 0.80 -9.77 1.40
C PRO A 96 1.82 -10.40 2.34
N VAL A 97 2.50 -11.40 1.83
CA VAL A 97 3.66 -12.05 2.44
C VAL A 97 4.79 -12.09 1.41
N MET A 98 5.97 -11.63 1.79
CA MET A 98 7.16 -11.78 0.96
C MET A 98 7.67 -13.22 1.09
N MET A 99 7.61 -13.97 0.01
CA MET A 99 8.10 -15.34 -0.06
C MET A 99 9.49 -15.36 -0.68
N ARG A 100 10.39 -16.09 -0.03
CA ARG A 100 11.71 -16.37 -0.61
C ARG A 100 11.53 -17.24 -1.85
N ASP A 101 12.16 -16.84 -2.94
CA ASP A 101 12.22 -17.63 -4.15
C ASP A 101 13.69 -18.07 -4.37
N ASP A 102 13.97 -19.34 -4.12
CA ASP A 102 15.32 -19.89 -4.28
C ASP A 102 15.75 -19.98 -5.76
N ASN A 103 14.83 -19.79 -6.70
CA ASN A 103 15.07 -19.82 -8.14
C ASN A 103 15.13 -18.42 -8.77
N ASP A 104 14.76 -17.36 -8.02
CA ASP A 104 14.81 -15.97 -8.49
C ASP A 104 15.74 -15.14 -7.60
N ALA A 105 16.39 -14.15 -8.20
CA ALA A 105 17.22 -13.18 -7.48
C ALA A 105 16.42 -12.25 -6.55
N LYS A 106 15.08 -12.26 -6.66
CA LYS A 106 14.18 -11.40 -5.90
C LYS A 106 13.06 -12.19 -5.25
N ASP A 107 12.88 -11.94 -3.96
CA ASP A 107 11.73 -12.41 -3.22
C ASP A 107 10.42 -11.97 -3.89
N ARG A 108 9.38 -12.82 -3.81
CA ARG A 108 8.09 -12.59 -4.45
C ARG A 108 7.01 -12.25 -3.43
N MET A 109 6.26 -11.19 -3.68
CA MET A 109 5.05 -10.89 -2.92
C MET A 109 3.92 -11.82 -3.35
N THR A 110 3.36 -12.57 -2.40
CA THR A 110 2.19 -13.43 -2.56
C THR A 110 1.12 -13.03 -1.55
N PHE A 111 -0.12 -13.39 -1.78
CA PHE A 111 -1.20 -13.10 -0.85
C PHE A 111 -1.66 -14.36 -0.14
N TRP A 112 -2.01 -14.23 1.13
CA TRP A 112 -2.42 -15.32 2.00
C TRP A 112 -3.67 -14.94 2.77
N ASP A 113 -4.65 -15.83 2.83
CA ASP A 113 -5.77 -15.73 3.77
C ASP A 113 -5.19 -15.87 5.18
N VAL A 114 -5.40 -14.84 6.00
CA VAL A 114 -4.88 -14.78 7.37
C VAL A 114 -6.05 -14.80 8.33
N PRO A 115 -6.12 -15.78 9.26
CA PRO A 115 -7.15 -15.79 10.28
C PRO A 115 -7.11 -14.53 11.14
N LEU A 116 -8.28 -13.92 11.35
CA LEU A 116 -8.45 -12.76 12.25
C LEU A 116 -8.70 -13.25 13.69
N ASP A 117 -7.83 -14.12 14.18
CA ASP A 117 -7.92 -14.75 15.52
C ASP A 117 -7.28 -13.91 16.63
N GLY A 118 -6.90 -12.66 16.32
CA GLY A 118 -6.18 -11.76 17.22
C GLY A 118 -4.69 -12.08 17.36
N THR A 119 -4.20 -13.12 16.71
CA THR A 119 -2.77 -13.48 16.73
C THR A 119 -1.99 -12.51 15.85
N ARG A 120 -1.02 -11.82 16.47
CA ARG A 120 -0.11 -10.94 15.72
C ARG A 120 0.87 -11.80 14.91
N ARG A 121 0.95 -11.54 13.60
CA ARG A 121 1.82 -12.28 12.69
C ARG A 121 3.13 -11.53 12.48
N ALA A 122 4.26 -12.26 12.51
CA ALA A 122 5.59 -11.67 12.38
C ALA A 122 5.80 -10.94 11.03
N PHE A 123 5.14 -11.39 9.96
CA PHE A 123 5.20 -10.74 8.65
C PHE A 123 4.43 -9.40 8.61
N PHE A 124 3.50 -9.13 9.54
CA PHE A 124 2.88 -7.82 9.68
C PHE A 124 3.84 -6.79 10.29
N ASP A 125 4.71 -7.23 11.22
CA ASP A 125 5.70 -6.36 11.84
C ASP A 125 6.86 -6.02 10.90
N LYS A 126 7.17 -6.94 9.99
CA LYS A 126 8.29 -6.83 9.04
C LYS A 126 7.84 -7.25 7.63
N PRO A 127 6.95 -6.49 6.99
CA PRO A 127 6.33 -6.90 5.71
C PRO A 127 7.32 -7.06 4.56
N ALA A 128 8.50 -6.44 4.65
CA ALA A 128 9.58 -6.60 3.66
C ALA A 128 10.47 -7.83 3.93
N ARG A 129 10.30 -8.52 5.09
CA ARG A 129 11.08 -9.73 5.39
C ARG A 129 10.50 -10.92 4.62
N ALA A 130 11.32 -11.53 3.79
CA ALA A 130 10.94 -12.77 3.13
C ALA A 130 10.97 -13.96 4.11
N VAL A 131 9.97 -14.81 3.97
CA VAL A 131 9.80 -16.06 4.71
C VAL A 131 9.82 -17.25 3.76
N THR A 132 10.07 -18.44 4.29
CA THR A 132 9.93 -19.71 3.56
C THR A 132 8.55 -20.32 3.80
N PRO A 133 8.08 -21.25 2.95
CA PRO A 133 6.73 -21.86 3.10
C PRO A 133 6.49 -22.58 4.44
N ASP A 134 7.55 -22.98 5.12
CA ASP A 134 7.55 -23.66 6.42
C ASP A 134 7.73 -22.68 7.60
N ASP A 135 7.78 -21.37 7.37
CA ASP A 135 7.93 -20.38 8.45
C ASP A 135 6.75 -20.50 9.44
N PRO A 136 7.02 -20.65 10.74
CA PRO A 136 5.97 -20.78 11.76
C PRO A 136 4.96 -19.63 11.80
N SER A 137 5.33 -18.43 11.32
CA SER A 137 4.41 -17.29 11.25
C SER A 137 3.25 -17.50 10.27
N LEU A 138 3.37 -18.45 9.35
CA LEU A 138 2.33 -18.84 8.38
C LEU A 138 1.36 -19.89 8.92
N ALA A 139 1.53 -20.35 10.16
CA ALA A 139 0.63 -21.36 10.74
C ALA A 139 -0.84 -20.88 10.70
N GLY A 140 -1.71 -21.72 10.11
CA GLY A 140 -3.13 -21.40 9.92
C GLY A 140 -3.44 -20.43 8.78
N CYS A 141 -2.43 -19.90 8.06
CA CYS A 141 -2.64 -19.09 6.86
C CYS A 141 -2.70 -20.01 5.62
N THR A 142 -3.43 -19.59 4.60
CA THR A 142 -3.57 -20.33 3.33
C THR A 142 -3.16 -19.45 2.16
N PRO A 143 -2.25 -19.92 1.27
CA PRO A 143 -1.85 -19.12 0.10
C PRO A 143 -3.03 -18.93 -0.86
N CYS A 144 -3.17 -17.72 -1.40
CA CYS A 144 -4.21 -17.38 -2.36
C CYS A 144 -3.67 -17.42 -3.78
N ASN A 145 -4.45 -18.03 -4.68
CA ASN A 145 -4.20 -17.86 -6.11
C ASN A 145 -4.62 -16.43 -6.52
N PRO A 146 -3.77 -15.65 -7.20
CA PRO A 146 -4.13 -14.31 -7.66
C PRO A 146 -5.42 -14.27 -8.50
N ARG A 147 -5.72 -15.33 -9.25
CA ARG A 147 -6.95 -15.44 -10.06
C ARG A 147 -8.23 -15.67 -9.25
N GLU A 148 -8.12 -15.94 -7.96
CA GLU A 148 -9.26 -16.08 -7.04
C GLU A 148 -9.53 -14.81 -6.23
N ILE A 149 -8.75 -13.76 -6.46
CA ILE A 149 -8.91 -12.46 -5.80
C ILE A 149 -9.90 -11.62 -6.58
N ASP A 150 -10.95 -11.17 -5.90
CA ASP A 150 -12.05 -10.39 -6.46
C ASP A 150 -11.77 -8.89 -6.44
N ALA A 151 -11.06 -8.42 -5.43
CA ALA A 151 -10.68 -7.03 -5.31
C ALA A 151 -9.31 -6.85 -4.67
N VAL A 152 -8.68 -5.70 -4.94
CA VAL A 152 -7.37 -5.34 -4.37
C VAL A 152 -7.40 -3.91 -3.87
N ILE A 153 -6.93 -3.71 -2.64
CA ILE A 153 -6.62 -2.40 -2.07
C ILE A 153 -5.13 -2.14 -2.26
N VAL A 154 -4.79 -1.10 -3.02
CA VAL A 154 -3.41 -0.79 -3.39
C VAL A 154 -2.89 0.37 -2.56
N PRO A 155 -1.88 0.16 -1.69
CA PRO A 155 -1.17 1.25 -1.03
C PRO A 155 -0.23 1.95 -2.02
N MET A 156 0.09 3.22 -1.75
CA MET A 156 1.02 3.99 -2.57
C MET A 156 1.76 5.05 -1.76
N VAL A 157 2.86 5.52 -2.32
CA VAL A 157 3.60 6.66 -1.77
C VAL A 157 3.02 7.96 -2.31
N ALA A 158 2.81 8.05 -3.62
CA ALA A 158 2.24 9.24 -4.27
C ALA A 158 1.25 8.85 -5.36
N PHE A 159 0.36 9.78 -5.72
CA PHE A 159 -0.54 9.67 -6.86
C PHE A 159 -0.77 11.05 -7.49
N ASP A 160 -1.31 11.07 -8.71
CA ASP A 160 -1.68 12.30 -9.40
C ASP A 160 -3.16 12.28 -9.84
N ALA A 161 -3.60 13.39 -10.42
CA ALA A 161 -4.98 13.55 -10.92
C ALA A 161 -5.37 12.55 -12.02
N GLY A 162 -4.39 11.93 -12.69
CA GLY A 162 -4.58 10.84 -13.65
C GLY A 162 -4.67 9.46 -13.03
N ASN A 163 -4.66 9.36 -11.70
CA ASN A 163 -4.56 8.11 -10.94
C ASN A 163 -3.29 7.30 -11.21
N MET A 164 -2.25 7.92 -11.77
CA MET A 164 -0.92 7.30 -11.79
C MET A 164 -0.40 7.22 -10.37
N ARG A 165 0.32 6.15 -10.04
CA ARG A 165 0.81 5.93 -8.68
C ARG A 165 2.31 5.69 -8.64
N LEU A 166 2.94 6.12 -7.55
CA LEU A 166 4.30 5.79 -7.18
C LEU A 166 4.30 4.90 -5.93
N GLY A 167 4.84 3.70 -6.04
CA GLY A 167 5.08 2.81 -4.91
C GLY A 167 6.48 3.00 -4.31
N TYR A 168 6.84 2.13 -3.35
CA TYR A 168 8.16 2.15 -2.69
C TYR A 168 9.34 1.70 -3.58
N GLY A 169 9.11 1.35 -4.85
CA GLY A 169 10.18 1.01 -5.79
C GLY A 169 10.45 -0.49 -5.95
N GLY A 170 9.82 -1.37 -5.16
CA GLY A 170 9.99 -2.83 -5.29
C GLY A 170 9.28 -3.47 -6.47
N GLY A 171 8.34 -2.77 -7.13
CA GLY A 171 7.53 -3.27 -8.26
C GLY A 171 6.61 -4.44 -7.88
N ASN A 172 6.37 -4.68 -6.59
CA ASN A 172 5.60 -5.83 -6.12
C ASN A 172 4.15 -5.78 -6.58
N TYR A 173 3.48 -4.62 -6.42
CA TYR A 173 2.10 -4.45 -6.87
C TYR A 173 1.98 -4.45 -8.39
N ASP A 174 2.97 -3.91 -9.13
CA ASP A 174 2.93 -3.93 -10.61
C ASP A 174 3.03 -5.34 -11.17
N ARG A 175 3.82 -6.22 -10.53
CA ARG A 175 3.85 -7.64 -10.87
C ARG A 175 2.54 -8.33 -10.50
N PHE A 176 2.08 -8.15 -9.26
CA PHE A 176 0.88 -8.80 -8.75
C PHE A 176 -0.39 -8.43 -9.53
N LEU A 177 -0.59 -7.16 -9.85
CA LEU A 177 -1.78 -6.71 -10.59
C LEU A 177 -1.90 -7.32 -11.99
N ARG A 178 -0.78 -7.72 -12.60
CA ARG A 178 -0.79 -8.43 -13.90
C ARG A 178 -1.20 -9.90 -13.81
N GLU A 179 -1.16 -10.48 -12.62
CA GLU A 179 -1.54 -11.87 -12.38
C GLU A 179 -3.04 -12.02 -12.10
N LEU A 180 -3.71 -10.92 -11.78
CA LEU A 180 -5.14 -10.91 -11.50
C LEU A 180 -5.97 -11.25 -12.74
N ARG A 181 -7.18 -11.69 -12.51
CA ARG A 181 -8.18 -11.75 -13.59
C ARG A 181 -8.59 -10.33 -13.99
N SER A 182 -9.03 -10.16 -15.23
CA SER A 182 -9.30 -8.84 -15.83
C SER A 182 -10.50 -8.10 -15.23
N ASP A 183 -11.38 -8.81 -14.54
CA ASP A 183 -12.59 -8.29 -13.89
C ASP A 183 -12.39 -8.03 -12.37
N ALA A 184 -11.19 -8.27 -11.84
CA ALA A 184 -10.87 -7.94 -10.46
C ALA A 184 -10.96 -6.42 -10.23
N VAL A 185 -11.61 -6.02 -9.15
CA VAL A 185 -11.77 -4.61 -8.78
C VAL A 185 -10.49 -4.10 -8.15
N VAL A 186 -9.89 -3.06 -8.72
CA VAL A 186 -8.65 -2.46 -8.17
C VAL A 186 -8.95 -1.07 -7.65
N CYS A 187 -8.66 -0.81 -6.38
CA CYS A 187 -8.88 0.46 -5.72
C CYS A 187 -7.62 0.88 -4.95
N GLY A 188 -7.09 2.04 -5.26
CA GLY A 188 -6.02 2.68 -4.48
C GLY A 188 -6.58 3.39 -3.25
N ILE A 189 -5.73 3.58 -2.23
CA ILE A 189 -6.06 4.38 -1.06
C ILE A 189 -4.85 5.20 -0.63
N ALA A 190 -5.06 6.48 -0.34
CA ALA A 190 -4.01 7.41 0.03
C ALA A 190 -4.56 8.59 0.84
N PHE A 191 -3.72 9.28 1.59
CA PHE A 191 -4.04 10.60 2.11
C PHE A 191 -3.87 11.67 1.04
N ARG A 192 -4.63 12.78 1.15
CA ARG A 192 -4.53 13.92 0.23
C ARG A 192 -3.10 14.47 0.09
N GLU A 193 -2.31 14.42 1.15
CA GLU A 193 -0.91 14.87 1.18
C GLU A 193 0.01 14.05 0.26
N GLN A 194 -0.49 12.92 -0.24
CA GLN A 194 0.22 12.07 -1.20
C GLN A 194 -0.05 12.46 -2.66
N GLU A 195 -0.95 13.43 -2.89
CA GLU A 195 -1.21 13.96 -4.23
C GLU A 195 -0.04 14.85 -4.71
N VAL A 196 0.40 14.61 -5.95
CA VAL A 196 1.42 15.39 -6.65
C VAL A 196 0.88 15.86 -7.98
N GLU A 197 1.50 16.90 -8.57
CA GLU A 197 1.09 17.43 -9.87
C GLU A 197 1.19 16.37 -10.98
N ALA A 198 2.31 15.62 -11.00
CA ALA A 198 2.52 14.49 -11.90
C ALA A 198 3.42 13.44 -11.24
N VAL A 199 3.03 12.20 -11.34
CA VAL A 199 3.86 11.05 -10.92
C VAL A 199 4.90 10.78 -12.01
N PRO A 200 6.20 10.67 -11.68
CA PRO A 200 7.21 10.21 -12.64
C PRO A 200 6.90 8.78 -13.09
N THR A 201 6.54 8.61 -14.36
CA THR A 201 6.08 7.33 -14.93
C THR A 201 7.02 6.77 -15.98
N GLU A 202 6.92 5.46 -16.19
CA GLU A 202 7.54 4.72 -17.28
C GLU A 202 6.45 4.16 -18.22
N PRO A 203 6.78 3.79 -19.46
CA PRO A 203 5.78 3.35 -20.44
C PRO A 203 4.92 2.14 -20.04
N HIS A 204 5.36 1.40 -19.02
CA HIS A 204 4.66 0.21 -18.51
C HIS A 204 3.85 0.46 -17.24
N ASP A 205 3.93 1.67 -16.65
CA ASP A 205 3.14 2.04 -15.48
C ASP A 205 1.68 2.25 -15.88
N LEU A 206 0.76 1.77 -15.06
CA LEU A 206 -0.67 1.83 -15.31
C LEU A 206 -1.37 2.65 -14.23
N ALA A 207 -2.27 3.51 -14.68
CA ALA A 207 -3.17 4.24 -13.79
C ALA A 207 -4.13 3.28 -13.07
N LEU A 208 -4.49 3.59 -11.84
CA LEU A 208 -5.52 2.85 -11.12
C LEU A 208 -6.93 3.29 -11.58
N PRO A 209 -7.90 2.36 -11.66
CA PRO A 209 -9.28 2.71 -12.01
C PRO A 209 -9.92 3.68 -11.02
N LYS A 210 -9.55 3.57 -9.75
CA LYS A 210 -10.09 4.34 -8.63
C LYS A 210 -9.04 4.54 -7.55
N ILE A 211 -9.02 5.73 -6.95
CA ILE A 211 -8.30 6.02 -5.71
C ILE A 211 -9.28 6.65 -4.73
N ILE A 212 -9.34 6.14 -3.51
CA ILE A 212 -10.03 6.75 -2.37
C ILE A 212 -9.01 7.64 -1.66
N VAL A 213 -9.37 8.90 -1.46
CA VAL A 213 -8.50 9.91 -0.86
C VAL A 213 -9.03 10.26 0.52
N ALA A 214 -8.26 9.88 1.55
CA ALA A 214 -8.52 10.10 2.96
C ALA A 214 -8.19 11.54 3.40
#